data_997007914401907339afab4ad358f9d5
#
_entry.id   997007914401907339afab4ad358f9d5
#
_cell.length_a   1.000
_cell.length_b   1.000
_cell.length_c   1.000
_cell.angle_alpha   90.00
_cell.angle_beta   90.00
_cell.angle_gamma   90.00
#
_symmetry.space_group_name_H-M   'P 1'
#
loop_
_entity.id
_entity.type
_entity.pdbx_description
1 polymer ?
#
loop_
_entity_poly.entity_id
_entity_poly.type
_entity_poly.pdbx_seq_one_letter_code
_entity_poly.pdbx_strand_id
1 'polypeptide(L)'
;FNSIPSLNGSVKGVILSGSPYSVKDKDAPDPDLSGISGFYPILGVCYGAQLLANNSKGEIAPSDTREYGRANLSFVESNSVLFKGISSGSQVWMSHGDTIKSLPDSFEKIASTKDVEIAGFKISDELSFGIQFHPEVAHTPQGTTLLDNFVHGICGCGRLRPAASFVADAVPALPL
;
A
#
# COMPACT_ATOMS: atom_id res chain seq x y z
N PHE A 1 9.64 -9.29 -14.77
CA PHE A 1 8.47 -9.17 -13.86
C PHE A 1 7.49 -8.05 -14.28
N ASN A 2 7.32 -7.83 -15.61
CA ASN A 2 6.50 -6.72 -16.12
C ASN A 2 5.09 -7.16 -16.57
N SER A 3 4.63 -8.34 -16.21
CA SER A 3 3.28 -8.79 -16.52
C SER A 3 2.54 -9.22 -15.26
N ILE A 4 1.33 -8.72 -15.09
CA ILE A 4 0.41 -9.19 -14.07
C ILE A 4 -0.27 -10.44 -14.63
N PRO A 5 -0.33 -11.56 -13.88
CA PRO A 5 -1.06 -12.74 -14.32
C PRO A 5 -2.55 -12.41 -14.54
N SER A 6 -3.20 -13.12 -15.44
CA SER A 6 -4.66 -13.00 -15.61
C SER A 6 -5.37 -13.23 -14.28
N LEU A 7 -6.08 -12.23 -13.79
CA LEU A 7 -6.83 -12.32 -12.55
C LEU A 7 -8.16 -13.05 -12.81
N ASN A 8 -8.50 -13.97 -11.95
CA ASN A 8 -9.79 -14.67 -12.00
C ASN A 8 -10.77 -14.07 -10.98
N GLY A 9 -12.04 -14.46 -11.04
CA GLY A 9 -13.09 -13.92 -10.17
C GLY A 9 -12.91 -14.16 -8.66
N SER A 10 -11.86 -14.89 -8.22
CA SER A 10 -11.54 -15.08 -6.81
C SER A 10 -10.67 -13.94 -6.24
N VAL A 11 -10.00 -13.17 -7.10
CA VAL A 11 -9.19 -12.01 -6.69
C VAL A 11 -10.13 -10.88 -6.26
N LYS A 12 -9.90 -10.32 -5.09
CA LYS A 12 -10.71 -9.25 -4.50
C LYS A 12 -9.98 -7.92 -4.41
N GLY A 13 -8.67 -7.92 -4.56
CA GLY A 13 -7.82 -6.73 -4.54
C GLY A 13 -6.37 -7.08 -4.80
N VAL A 14 -5.54 -6.06 -4.99
CA VAL A 14 -4.13 -6.19 -5.34
C VAL A 14 -3.28 -5.36 -4.39
N ILE A 15 -2.17 -5.90 -3.92
CA ILE A 15 -1.16 -5.16 -3.18
C ILE A 15 0.11 -5.10 -4.03
N LEU A 16 0.53 -3.88 -4.37
CA LEU A 16 1.81 -3.61 -5.00
C LEU A 16 2.84 -3.36 -3.89
N SER A 17 3.73 -4.31 -3.72
CA SER A 17 4.71 -4.32 -2.63
C SER A 17 5.84 -3.29 -2.85
N GLY A 18 6.67 -3.11 -1.82
CA GLY A 18 7.91 -2.36 -1.90
C GLY A 18 8.96 -3.02 -2.82
N SER A 19 9.92 -2.22 -3.26
CA SER A 19 11.06 -2.65 -4.07
C SER A 19 12.29 -1.81 -3.69
N PRO A 20 13.51 -2.34 -3.81
CA PRO A 20 14.74 -1.56 -3.61
C PRO A 20 15.07 -0.60 -4.76
N TYR A 21 14.35 -0.69 -5.88
CA TYR A 21 14.55 0.16 -7.06
C TYR A 21 13.90 1.54 -6.89
N SER A 22 14.42 2.53 -7.62
CA SER A 22 13.68 3.74 -7.96
C SER A 22 12.72 3.43 -9.12
N VAL A 23 11.54 4.04 -9.14
CA VAL A 23 10.62 3.96 -10.30
C VAL A 23 11.21 4.57 -11.57
N LYS A 24 12.34 5.28 -11.46
CA LYS A 24 13.09 5.88 -12.58
C LYS A 24 14.24 5.01 -13.08
N ASP A 25 14.55 3.92 -12.38
CA ASP A 25 15.59 3.01 -12.81
C ASP A 25 15.13 2.24 -14.05
N LYS A 26 16.05 2.06 -15.01
CA LYS A 26 15.76 1.39 -16.28
C LYS A 26 15.28 -0.05 -16.10
N ASP A 27 15.79 -0.73 -15.08
CA ASP A 27 15.51 -2.14 -14.80
C ASP A 27 14.50 -2.31 -13.64
N ALA A 28 13.83 -1.22 -13.24
CA ALA A 28 12.80 -1.27 -12.19
C ALA A 28 11.58 -2.09 -12.63
N PRO A 29 10.92 -2.78 -11.71
CA PRO A 29 9.65 -3.43 -12.00
C PRO A 29 8.58 -2.41 -12.43
N ASP A 30 8.13 -2.47 -13.67
CA ASP A 30 7.09 -1.60 -14.22
C ASP A 30 5.99 -2.47 -14.88
N PRO A 31 5.13 -3.12 -14.08
CA PRO A 31 4.03 -3.91 -14.60
C PRO A 31 2.94 -3.04 -15.23
N ASP A 32 2.35 -3.50 -16.32
CA ASP A 32 1.16 -2.86 -16.89
C ASP A 32 -0.04 -3.02 -15.93
N LEU A 33 -0.49 -1.90 -15.38
CA LEU A 33 -1.61 -1.84 -14.44
C LEU A 33 -2.97 -1.65 -15.12
N SER A 34 -3.03 -1.49 -16.44
CA SER A 34 -4.27 -1.18 -17.17
C SER A 34 -5.38 -2.23 -16.98
N GLY A 35 -4.99 -3.48 -16.76
CA GLY A 35 -5.93 -4.58 -16.49
C GLY A 35 -6.47 -4.66 -15.07
N ILE A 36 -5.97 -3.83 -14.13
CA ILE A 36 -6.38 -3.85 -12.72
C ILE A 36 -6.87 -2.50 -12.21
N SER A 37 -6.31 -1.39 -12.70
CA SER A 37 -6.72 -0.03 -12.31
C SER A 37 -8.18 0.20 -12.66
N GLY A 38 -8.96 0.71 -11.70
CA GLY A 38 -10.40 0.93 -11.81
C GLY A 38 -11.27 -0.33 -11.73
N PHE A 39 -10.68 -1.54 -11.82
CA PHE A 39 -11.41 -2.81 -11.74
C PHE A 39 -11.29 -3.50 -10.38
N TYR A 40 -10.16 -3.34 -9.73
CA TYR A 40 -9.85 -3.93 -8.43
C TYR A 40 -9.38 -2.88 -7.44
N PRO A 41 -9.70 -3.03 -6.14
CA PRO A 41 -9.01 -2.27 -5.11
C PRO A 41 -7.51 -2.50 -5.16
N ILE A 42 -6.72 -1.42 -5.09
CA ILE A 42 -5.25 -1.48 -5.12
C ILE A 42 -4.67 -0.79 -3.90
N LEU A 43 -3.71 -1.41 -3.26
CA LEU A 43 -2.86 -0.80 -2.24
C LEU A 43 -1.41 -0.81 -2.71
N GLY A 44 -0.85 0.35 -3.03
CA GLY A 44 0.57 0.53 -3.26
C GLY A 44 1.31 0.77 -1.94
N VAL A 45 2.36 0.00 -1.67
CA VAL A 45 3.22 0.14 -0.49
C VAL A 45 4.60 0.56 -0.93
N CYS A 46 5.12 1.67 -0.41
CA CYS A 46 6.44 2.22 -0.70
C CYS A 46 6.68 2.39 -2.21
N TYR A 47 7.48 1.53 -2.84
CA TYR A 47 7.67 1.50 -4.30
C TYR A 47 6.33 1.40 -5.06
N GLY A 48 5.41 0.54 -4.61
CA GLY A 48 4.09 0.39 -5.24
C GLY A 48 3.28 1.68 -5.22
N ALA A 49 3.38 2.50 -4.18
CA ALA A 49 2.75 3.82 -4.13
C ALA A 49 3.41 4.79 -5.12
N GLN A 50 4.75 4.80 -5.18
CA GLN A 50 5.49 5.62 -6.14
C GLN A 50 5.18 5.22 -7.59
N LEU A 51 5.03 3.93 -7.87
CA LEU A 51 4.64 3.41 -9.18
C LEU A 51 3.25 3.92 -9.59
N LEU A 52 2.25 3.84 -8.70
CA LEU A 52 0.90 4.36 -8.96
C LEU A 52 0.93 5.87 -9.25
N ALA A 53 1.67 6.64 -8.46
CA ALA A 53 1.80 8.08 -8.65
C ALA A 53 2.53 8.40 -9.98
N ASN A 54 3.66 7.73 -10.27
CA ASN A 54 4.45 7.92 -11.47
C ASN A 54 3.66 7.61 -12.75
N ASN A 55 2.91 6.49 -12.77
CA ASN A 55 2.10 6.09 -13.93
C ASN A 55 0.95 7.06 -14.21
N SER A 56 0.53 7.82 -13.20
CA SER A 56 -0.49 8.87 -13.30
C SER A 56 0.09 10.27 -13.47
N LYS A 57 1.39 10.40 -13.80
CA LYS A 57 2.12 11.68 -13.99
C LYS A 57 2.34 12.48 -12.69
N GLY A 58 2.33 11.85 -11.55
CA GLY A 58 2.85 12.41 -10.30
C GLY A 58 4.37 12.55 -10.38
N GLU A 59 4.92 13.47 -9.62
CA GLU A 59 6.36 13.70 -9.57
C GLU A 59 7.01 12.88 -8.45
N ILE A 60 7.96 12.03 -8.83
CA ILE A 60 8.81 11.29 -7.92
C ILE A 60 10.23 11.86 -8.03
N ALA A 61 10.86 12.15 -6.91
CA ALA A 61 12.22 12.66 -6.88
C ALA A 61 12.98 12.05 -5.69
N PRO A 62 14.33 12.03 -5.74
CA PRO A 62 15.13 11.69 -4.58
C PRO A 62 14.72 12.53 -3.38
N SER A 63 14.61 11.91 -2.22
CA SER A 63 14.35 12.63 -0.98
C SER A 63 15.61 13.42 -0.58
N ASP A 64 15.44 14.67 -0.16
CA ASP A 64 16.53 15.52 0.34
C ASP A 64 17.12 14.95 1.65
N THR A 65 16.28 14.22 2.39
CA THR A 65 16.67 13.46 3.58
C THR A 65 16.34 12.00 3.32
N ARG A 66 17.35 11.11 3.45
CA ARG A 66 17.08 9.67 3.39
C ARG A 66 16.16 9.29 4.54
N GLU A 67 14.90 9.00 4.19
CA GLU A 67 13.85 8.72 5.17
C GLU A 67 13.89 7.23 5.53
N TYR A 68 14.72 6.90 6.47
CA TYR A 68 14.85 5.56 7.05
C TYR A 68 14.56 5.60 8.53
N GLY A 69 13.60 4.84 8.99
CA GLY A 69 13.30 4.67 10.39
C GLY A 69 11.90 5.09 10.81
N ARG A 70 11.77 5.45 12.07
CA ARG A 70 10.48 5.81 12.68
C ARG A 70 10.08 7.23 12.30
N ALA A 71 8.84 7.38 11.84
CA ALA A 71 8.18 8.66 11.67
C ALA A 71 6.80 8.62 12.35
N ASN A 72 6.23 9.77 12.64
CA ASN A 72 4.86 9.85 13.13
C ASN A 72 3.99 10.56 12.09
N LEU A 73 2.79 10.05 11.86
CA LEU A 73 1.80 10.72 11.02
C LEU A 73 1.45 12.06 11.63
N SER A 74 1.66 13.15 10.90
CA SER A 74 1.30 14.51 11.31
C SER A 74 -0.13 14.85 10.89
N PHE A 75 -0.59 14.28 9.79
CA PHE A 75 -1.95 14.41 9.27
C PHE A 75 -2.48 13.03 8.85
N VAL A 76 -3.74 12.78 9.12
CA VAL A 76 -4.52 11.65 8.63
C VAL A 76 -5.92 12.16 8.30
N GLU A 77 -6.39 11.90 7.07
CA GLU A 77 -7.75 12.26 6.65
C GLU A 77 -8.78 11.44 7.45
N SER A 78 -9.61 12.15 8.19
CA SER A 78 -10.54 11.56 9.16
C SER A 78 -11.59 10.62 8.56
N ASN A 79 -11.95 10.87 7.29
CA ASN A 79 -12.93 10.08 6.56
C ASN A 79 -12.31 8.97 5.71
N SER A 80 -10.99 8.81 5.77
CA SER A 80 -10.30 7.76 4.99
C SER A 80 -10.67 6.37 5.51
N VAL A 81 -11.27 5.57 4.64
CA VAL A 81 -11.62 4.17 4.95
C VAL A 81 -10.37 3.33 5.21
N LEU A 82 -9.25 3.62 4.53
CA LEU A 82 -7.98 2.93 4.74
C LEU A 82 -7.39 3.21 6.12
N PHE A 83 -7.52 4.44 6.62
CA PHE A 83 -6.98 4.86 7.91
C PHE A 83 -7.99 4.77 9.07
N LYS A 84 -9.11 4.08 8.87
CA LYS A 84 -10.11 3.90 9.94
C LYS A 84 -9.46 3.30 11.21
N GLY A 85 -9.59 4.01 12.34
CA GLY A 85 -8.98 3.62 13.61
C GLY A 85 -7.50 3.97 13.76
N ILE A 86 -6.91 4.68 12.78
CA ILE A 86 -5.54 5.19 12.82
C ILE A 86 -5.61 6.72 12.83
N SER A 87 -4.89 7.35 13.74
CA SER A 87 -4.94 8.80 13.94
C SER A 87 -3.58 9.47 13.75
N SER A 88 -3.60 10.77 13.64
CA SER A 88 -2.40 11.60 13.77
C SER A 88 -1.64 11.27 15.07
N GLY A 89 -0.32 11.28 15.00
CA GLY A 89 0.57 10.79 16.06
C GLY A 89 0.97 9.31 15.96
N SER A 90 0.25 8.50 15.15
CA SER A 90 0.59 7.08 14.96
C SER A 90 1.97 6.92 14.35
N GLN A 91 2.77 6.00 14.93
CA GLN A 91 4.11 5.68 14.41
C GLN A 91 4.02 4.82 13.17
N VAL A 92 4.85 5.14 12.18
CA VAL A 92 5.03 4.38 10.93
C VAL A 92 6.52 4.18 10.66
N TRP A 93 6.86 3.19 9.83
CA TRP A 93 8.24 2.90 9.43
C TRP A 93 8.47 3.33 7.99
N MET A 94 9.40 4.25 7.79
CA MET A 94 9.86 4.72 6.49
C MET A 94 11.12 3.96 6.07
N SER A 95 11.22 3.63 4.77
CA SER A 95 12.39 2.96 4.19
C SER A 95 12.47 3.25 2.69
N HIS A 96 12.74 4.51 2.32
CA HIS A 96 12.78 4.91 0.91
C HIS A 96 13.82 6.01 0.64
N GLY A 97 14.42 5.96 -0.55
CA GLY A 97 15.34 6.98 -1.05
C GLY A 97 14.66 8.04 -1.91
N ASP A 98 13.56 7.67 -2.57
CA ASP A 98 12.74 8.57 -3.40
C ASP A 98 11.44 8.90 -2.65
N THR A 99 10.89 10.08 -2.91
CA THR A 99 9.63 10.54 -2.32
C THR A 99 8.68 11.08 -3.39
N ILE A 100 7.39 11.02 -3.11
CA ILE A 100 6.35 11.61 -3.96
C ILE A 100 6.31 13.11 -3.65
N LYS A 101 6.71 13.95 -4.62
CA LYS A 101 6.73 15.41 -4.47
C LYS A 101 5.40 16.06 -4.84
N SER A 102 4.72 15.52 -5.85
CA SER A 102 3.38 16.01 -6.24
C SER A 102 2.49 14.87 -6.73
N LEU A 103 1.20 15.09 -6.58
CA LEU A 103 0.14 14.21 -7.05
C LEU A 103 -0.65 14.91 -8.15
N PRO A 104 -1.23 14.15 -9.11
CA PRO A 104 -2.22 14.69 -10.04
C PRO A 104 -3.49 15.18 -9.32
N ASP A 105 -4.27 16.04 -9.96
CA ASP A 105 -5.55 16.56 -9.42
C ASP A 105 -6.58 15.46 -9.11
N SER A 106 -6.45 14.31 -9.78
CA SER A 106 -7.29 13.13 -9.53
C SER A 106 -6.89 12.32 -8.29
N PHE A 107 -5.94 12.80 -7.49
CA PHE A 107 -5.48 12.15 -6.28
C PHE A 107 -5.74 13.02 -5.05
N GLU A 108 -6.12 12.40 -3.97
CA GLU A 108 -6.35 13.04 -2.68
C GLU A 108 -5.26 12.62 -1.70
N LYS A 109 -4.56 13.58 -1.09
CA LYS A 109 -3.66 13.30 0.03
C LYS A 109 -4.47 12.88 1.25
N ILE A 110 -4.17 11.71 1.82
CA ILE A 110 -4.87 11.17 2.98
C ILE A 110 -3.98 10.99 4.21
N ALA A 111 -2.66 11.11 4.07
CA ALA A 111 -1.74 11.12 5.21
C ALA A 111 -0.45 11.89 4.89
N SER A 112 0.16 12.50 5.91
CA SER A 112 1.50 13.08 5.87
C SER A 112 2.29 12.76 7.15
N THR A 113 3.62 12.91 7.09
CA THR A 113 4.47 13.01 8.27
C THR A 113 5.07 14.42 8.33
N LYS A 114 5.92 14.70 9.33
CA LYS A 114 6.61 15.98 9.40
C LYS A 114 7.52 16.23 8.19
N ASP A 115 8.16 15.17 7.70
CA ASP A 115 9.20 15.24 6.68
C ASP A 115 8.70 14.75 5.30
N VAL A 116 7.60 13.97 5.25
CA VAL A 116 6.97 13.44 4.03
C VAL A 116 5.59 14.06 3.87
N GLU A 117 5.46 15.00 2.94
CA GLU A 117 4.19 15.69 2.66
C GLU A 117 3.11 14.72 2.16
N ILE A 118 3.50 13.74 1.34
CA ILE A 118 2.59 12.73 0.77
C ILE A 118 2.98 11.36 1.30
N ALA A 119 2.61 11.07 2.55
CA ALA A 119 2.82 9.77 3.17
C ALA A 119 1.69 8.77 2.84
N GLY A 120 0.55 9.26 2.36
CA GLY A 120 -0.55 8.46 1.86
C GLY A 120 -1.47 9.26 0.95
N PHE A 121 -2.02 8.58 -0.04
CA PHE A 121 -2.97 9.14 -0.98
C PHE A 121 -4.05 8.12 -1.38
N LYS A 122 -5.14 8.64 -1.92
CA LYS A 122 -6.22 7.89 -2.59
C LYS A 122 -6.36 8.41 -4.01
N ILE A 123 -6.63 7.53 -4.98
CA ILE A 123 -7.03 7.93 -6.32
C ILE A 123 -8.55 8.21 -6.26
N SER A 124 -8.97 9.40 -6.70
CA SER A 124 -10.38 9.80 -6.75
C SER A 124 -11.15 8.83 -7.66
N ASP A 125 -12.40 8.58 -7.30
CA ASP A 125 -13.31 7.68 -8.04
C ASP A 125 -12.85 6.21 -8.15
N GLU A 126 -11.75 5.83 -7.46
CA GLU A 126 -11.23 4.47 -7.38
C GLU A 126 -11.09 3.99 -5.93
N LEU A 127 -11.01 2.66 -5.76
CA LEU A 127 -10.59 2.03 -4.50
C LEU A 127 -9.08 1.75 -4.49
N SER A 128 -8.31 2.71 -5.02
CA SER A 128 -6.86 2.64 -5.16
C SER A 128 -6.18 3.60 -4.21
N PHE A 129 -5.22 3.09 -3.44
CA PHE A 129 -4.52 3.81 -2.38
C PHE A 129 -3.02 3.61 -2.50
N GLY A 130 -2.25 4.59 -2.07
CA GLY A 130 -0.81 4.47 -1.90
C GLY A 130 -0.38 4.92 -0.51
N ILE A 131 0.60 4.22 0.07
CA ILE A 131 1.26 4.61 1.32
C ILE A 131 2.78 4.52 1.14
N GLN A 132 3.51 5.52 1.62
CA GLN A 132 4.97 5.58 1.47
C GLN A 132 5.69 4.75 2.53
N PHE A 133 5.03 4.41 3.63
CA PHE A 133 5.55 3.63 4.73
C PHE A 133 5.18 2.15 4.65
N HIS A 134 5.80 1.33 5.48
CA HIS A 134 5.65 -0.11 5.54
C HIS A 134 4.67 -0.53 6.65
N PRO A 135 3.44 -0.95 6.32
CA PRO A 135 2.46 -1.41 7.32
C PRO A 135 2.74 -2.82 7.82
N GLU A 136 3.52 -3.61 7.08
CA GLU A 136 3.79 -5.02 7.37
C GLU A 136 4.85 -5.24 8.44
N VAL A 137 5.63 -4.22 8.77
CA VAL A 137 6.74 -4.35 9.74
C VAL A 137 6.28 -4.05 11.18
N ALA A 138 6.93 -4.69 12.16
CA ALA A 138 6.61 -4.52 13.58
C ALA A 138 6.77 -3.07 14.08
N HIS A 139 7.55 -2.25 13.38
CA HIS A 139 7.79 -0.84 13.71
C HIS A 139 6.65 0.10 13.27
N THR A 140 5.62 -0.43 12.60
CA THR A 140 4.34 0.24 12.33
C THR A 140 3.26 -0.42 13.18
N PRO A 141 3.06 -0.01 14.45
CA PRO A 141 2.19 -0.73 15.39
C PRO A 141 0.76 -0.89 14.92
N GLN A 142 0.23 0.09 14.18
CA GLN A 142 -1.13 0.04 13.62
C GLN A 142 -1.18 -0.48 12.17
N GLY A 143 -0.07 -1.03 11.67
CA GLY A 143 0.03 -1.56 10.30
C GLY A 143 -0.96 -2.71 10.05
N THR A 144 -1.14 -3.59 11.02
CA THR A 144 -2.15 -4.67 10.94
C THR A 144 -3.57 -4.10 10.80
N THR A 145 -3.91 -3.02 11.52
CA THR A 145 -5.21 -2.35 11.39
C THR A 145 -5.40 -1.78 9.99
N LEU A 146 -4.36 -1.17 9.40
CA LEU A 146 -4.40 -0.63 8.05
C LEU A 146 -4.61 -1.74 7.02
N LEU A 147 -3.86 -2.83 7.12
CA LEU A 147 -4.02 -3.98 6.25
C LEU A 147 -5.39 -4.66 6.41
N ASP A 148 -5.92 -4.75 7.64
CA ASP A 148 -7.28 -5.25 7.92
C ASP A 148 -8.35 -4.36 7.26
N ASN A 149 -8.20 -3.04 7.35
CA ASN A 149 -9.08 -2.08 6.68
C ASN A 149 -9.05 -2.29 5.16
N PHE A 150 -7.88 -2.52 4.56
CA PHE A 150 -7.78 -2.78 3.13
C PHE A 150 -8.39 -4.13 2.77
N VAL A 151 -7.93 -5.22 3.37
CA VAL A 151 -8.30 -6.59 3.00
C VAL A 151 -9.78 -6.87 3.29
N HIS A 152 -10.25 -6.53 4.48
CA HIS A 152 -11.62 -6.86 4.90
C HIS A 152 -12.59 -5.71 4.65
N GLY A 153 -12.16 -4.47 4.89
CA GLY A 153 -13.01 -3.29 4.74
C GLY A 153 -13.21 -2.88 3.28
N ILE A 154 -12.13 -2.80 2.51
CA ILE A 154 -12.15 -2.29 1.13
C ILE A 154 -12.34 -3.42 0.12
N CYS A 155 -11.53 -4.50 0.21
CA CYS A 155 -11.63 -5.63 -0.72
C CYS A 155 -12.80 -6.58 -0.41
N GLY A 156 -13.42 -6.47 0.77
CA GLY A 156 -14.54 -7.34 1.17
C GLY A 156 -14.16 -8.81 1.34
N CYS A 157 -12.88 -9.10 1.62
CA CYS A 157 -12.44 -10.47 1.88
C CYS A 157 -13.05 -10.96 3.21
N GLY A 158 -13.59 -12.18 3.20
CA GLY A 158 -14.05 -12.81 4.42
C GLY A 158 -12.91 -13.01 5.42
N ARG A 159 -13.20 -12.94 6.73
CA ARG A 159 -12.23 -13.34 7.75
C ARG A 159 -12.09 -14.85 7.69
N LEU A 160 -10.95 -15.32 7.16
CA LEU A 160 -10.63 -16.73 7.16
C LEU A 160 -10.48 -17.22 8.60
N ARG A 161 -10.76 -18.51 8.82
CA ARG A 161 -10.59 -19.19 10.12
C ARG A 161 -9.18 -18.96 10.66
N PRO A 162 -8.99 -18.94 11.99
CA PRO A 162 -7.66 -18.85 12.59
C PRO A 162 -6.69 -19.89 12.01
N ALA A 163 -5.40 -19.57 11.94
CA ALA A 163 -4.37 -20.49 11.45
C ALA A 163 -4.41 -21.89 12.12
N ALA A 164 -4.84 -21.95 13.37
CA ALA A 164 -5.06 -23.20 14.09
C ALA A 164 -6.12 -24.12 13.44
N SER A 165 -7.15 -23.55 12.79
CA SER A 165 -8.15 -24.36 12.09
C SER A 165 -7.67 -24.86 10.73
N PHE A 166 -6.77 -24.11 10.07
CA PHE A 166 -6.13 -24.56 8.85
C PHE A 166 -5.22 -25.78 9.10
N VAL A 167 -4.44 -25.75 10.19
CA VAL A 167 -3.61 -26.89 10.61
C VAL A 167 -4.48 -28.10 10.95
N ALA A 168 -5.59 -27.91 11.67
CA ALA A 168 -6.52 -28.98 12.01
C ALA A 168 -7.20 -29.61 10.78
N ASP A 169 -7.49 -28.80 9.76
CA ASP A 169 -8.09 -29.28 8.51
C ASP A 169 -7.05 -29.94 7.57
N ALA A 170 -5.77 -29.54 7.64
CA ALA A 170 -4.70 -30.05 6.80
C ALA A 170 -4.03 -31.33 7.32
N VAL A 171 -3.95 -31.52 8.64
CA VAL A 171 -3.32 -32.69 9.27
C VAL A 171 -4.01 -34.02 8.94
N PRO A 172 -5.35 -34.12 8.83
CA PRO A 172 -5.99 -35.37 8.43
C PRO A 172 -5.71 -35.82 6.99
N ALA A 173 -5.19 -34.97 6.16
CA ALA A 173 -4.91 -35.26 4.74
C ALA A 173 -3.50 -35.82 4.51
N LEU A 174 -2.67 -35.93 5.55
CA LEU A 174 -1.34 -36.56 5.46
C LEU A 174 -1.49 -38.07 5.75
N PRO A 175 -1.23 -38.96 4.77
CA PRO A 175 -1.20 -40.40 5.06
C PRO A 175 -0.04 -40.71 6.01
N LEU A 176 -0.32 -41.51 7.03
CA LEU A 176 0.69 -42.07 7.93
C LEU A 176 1.59 -43.07 7.20
#